data_94e9b0173f2463609d24b87a071a4938
#
_entry.id   94e9b0173f2463609d24b87a071a4938
#
_cell.length_a   1.000
_cell.length_b   1.000
_cell.length_c   1.000
_cell.angle_alpha   90.00
_cell.angle_beta   90.00
_cell.angle_gamma   90.00
#
_symmetry.space_group_name_H-M   'P 1'
#
loop_
_entity.id
_entity.type
_entity.pdbx_description
1 polymer ?
#
loop_
_entity_poly.entity_id
_entity_poly.type
_entity_poly.pdbx_seq_one_letter_code
_entity_poly.pdbx_strand_id
1 'polypeptide(L)'
;MIYKNKKIPNTFGFDVKAASYADYDSVEELENLIACGCIVSPFLHIGCGSNLLFEKDYEGTVLHSRIGGVEVTAEDDERVSVRVGAGVIWDDFVACCVERGWYGAENLSLIPGEVGASAVQNIGAYGVEVKDLISSVETINIRGEKRVYQNNECEYAYRKSLFKKPEMKSVFFGL
;
A
#
# COMPACT_ATOMS: atom_id res chain seq x y z
N MET A 1 9.15 2.96 13.79
CA MET A 1 9.16 3.83 15.03
C MET A 1 7.73 4.17 15.45
N ILE A 2 7.43 4.26 16.76
CA ILE A 2 6.06 4.57 17.24
C ILE A 2 6.01 5.98 17.82
N TYR A 3 5.01 6.74 17.40
CA TYR A 3 4.78 8.13 17.83
C TYR A 3 3.42 8.24 18.53
N LYS A 4 3.29 9.11 19.52
CA LYS A 4 2.01 9.45 20.16
C LYS A 4 1.51 10.79 19.63
N ASN A 5 0.19 10.90 19.43
CA ASN A 5 -0.48 12.12 18.98
C ASN A 5 0.14 12.72 17.70
N LYS A 6 0.61 11.85 16.79
CA LYS A 6 1.21 12.28 15.52
C LYS A 6 0.11 12.65 14.52
N LYS A 7 0.33 13.72 13.78
CA LYS A 7 -0.52 14.14 12.66
C LYS A 7 -0.58 13.02 11.60
N ILE A 8 -1.78 12.68 11.16
CA ILE A 8 -2.01 11.71 10.10
C ILE A 8 -1.81 12.41 8.75
N PRO A 9 -0.93 11.90 7.87
CA PRO A 9 -0.80 12.43 6.52
C PRO A 9 -2.13 12.29 5.77
N ASN A 10 -2.55 13.35 5.11
CA ASN A 10 -3.72 13.35 4.24
C ASN A 10 -3.64 14.50 3.23
N THR A 11 -4.16 14.28 2.02
CA THR A 11 -4.14 15.28 0.94
C THR A 11 -5.26 16.32 1.06
N PHE A 12 -6.23 16.13 1.95
CA PHE A 12 -7.31 17.07 2.21
C PHE A 12 -6.91 18.24 3.12
N GLY A 13 -5.72 18.18 3.72
CA GLY A 13 -5.18 19.25 4.56
C GLY A 13 -5.78 19.32 5.98
N PHE A 14 -6.53 18.31 6.42
CA PHE A 14 -7.06 18.27 7.78
C PHE A 14 -5.98 18.07 8.83
N ASP A 15 -6.09 18.78 9.94
CA ASP A 15 -5.21 18.63 11.09
C ASP A 15 -5.78 17.60 12.07
N VAL A 16 -5.65 16.33 11.70
CA VAL A 16 -6.10 15.19 12.49
C VAL A 16 -4.91 14.37 12.97
N LYS A 17 -5.02 13.80 14.16
CA LYS A 17 -3.97 13.05 14.83
C LYS A 17 -4.40 11.62 15.12
N ALA A 18 -3.43 10.72 15.15
CA ALA A 18 -3.60 9.37 15.68
C ALA A 18 -3.12 9.30 17.12
N ALA A 19 -3.83 8.61 17.99
CA ALA A 19 -3.39 8.35 19.36
C ALA A 19 -2.04 7.62 19.35
N SER A 20 -1.85 6.69 18.41
CA SER A 20 -0.59 6.02 18.12
C SER A 20 -0.37 5.98 16.61
N TYR A 21 0.86 6.20 16.17
CA TYR A 21 1.25 6.16 14.77
C TYR A 21 2.55 5.38 14.63
N ALA A 22 2.63 4.44 13.70
CA ALA A 22 3.82 3.66 13.45
C ALA A 22 4.20 3.67 11.98
N ASP A 23 5.42 4.15 11.69
CA ASP A 23 6.09 3.92 10.42
C ASP A 23 6.96 2.67 10.51
N TYR A 24 7.08 1.92 9.40
CA TYR A 24 8.02 0.82 9.26
C TYR A 24 8.63 0.82 7.86
N ASP A 25 9.95 0.58 7.80
CA ASP A 25 10.75 0.64 6.57
C ASP A 25 11.09 -0.76 6.01
N SER A 26 10.70 -1.82 6.73
CA SER A 26 10.91 -3.21 6.31
C SER A 26 9.84 -4.16 6.85
N VAL A 27 9.74 -5.34 6.25
CA VAL A 27 8.87 -6.42 6.74
C VAL A 27 9.27 -6.85 8.14
N GLU A 28 10.57 -6.90 8.43
CA GLU A 28 11.10 -7.24 9.75
C GLU A 28 10.64 -6.23 10.83
N GLU A 29 10.67 -4.93 10.52
CA GLU A 29 10.14 -3.91 11.44
C GLU A 29 8.64 -4.09 11.70
N LEU A 30 7.85 -4.42 10.67
CA LEU A 30 6.44 -4.72 10.84
C LEU A 30 6.22 -5.97 11.70
N GLU A 31 6.99 -7.04 11.48
CA GLU A 31 6.96 -8.26 12.30
C GLU A 31 7.29 -7.94 13.77
N ASN A 32 8.27 -7.09 14.02
CA ASN A 32 8.62 -6.63 15.35
C ASN A 32 7.49 -5.82 16.01
N LEU A 33 6.81 -4.93 15.25
CA LEU A 33 5.65 -4.17 15.74
C LEU A 33 4.47 -5.08 16.09
N ILE A 34 4.28 -6.17 15.34
CA ILE A 34 3.27 -7.18 15.62
C ILE A 34 3.64 -7.97 16.88
N ALA A 35 4.88 -8.47 16.94
CA ALA A 35 5.37 -9.34 18.03
C ALA A 35 5.39 -8.63 19.39
N CYS A 36 5.72 -7.33 19.44
CA CYS A 36 5.71 -6.56 20.69
C CYS A 36 4.29 -6.17 21.15
N GLY A 37 3.23 -6.48 20.39
CA GLY A 37 1.87 -6.04 20.70
C GLY A 37 1.68 -4.52 20.61
N CYS A 38 2.53 -3.84 19.88
CA CYS A 38 2.53 -2.39 19.76
C CYS A 38 1.40 -1.83 18.90
N ILE A 39 0.76 -2.70 18.11
CA ILE A 39 -0.40 -2.36 17.27
C ILE A 39 -1.67 -2.56 18.10
N VAL A 40 -2.15 -1.47 18.67
CA VAL A 40 -3.34 -1.47 19.55
C VAL A 40 -4.59 -1.20 18.72
N SER A 41 -5.62 -2.03 18.92
CA SER A 41 -6.93 -1.87 18.27
C SER A 41 -7.73 -0.68 18.89
N PRO A 42 -8.50 0.06 18.07
CA PRO A 42 -8.62 -0.11 16.63
C PRO A 42 -7.34 0.33 15.90
N PHE A 43 -7.03 -0.29 14.78
CA PHE A 43 -5.92 0.13 13.96
C PHE A 43 -6.32 0.31 12.48
N LEU A 44 -5.56 1.14 11.78
CA LEU A 44 -5.78 1.48 10.38
C LEU A 44 -4.43 1.49 9.65
N HIS A 45 -4.30 0.71 8.60
CA HIS A 45 -3.16 0.77 7.69
C HIS A 45 -3.47 1.75 6.56
N ILE A 46 -2.62 2.73 6.35
CA ILE A 46 -2.79 3.78 5.34
C ILE A 46 -1.55 3.89 4.45
N GLY A 47 -1.73 4.47 3.27
CA GLY A 47 -0.64 5.08 2.51
C GLY A 47 -0.53 6.58 2.85
N CYS A 48 -0.25 7.42 1.87
CA CYS A 48 -0.15 8.88 2.05
C CYS A 48 -1.48 9.58 2.39
N GLY A 49 -2.57 8.84 2.60
CA GLY A 49 -3.88 9.39 3.00
C GLY A 49 -4.61 10.14 1.90
N SER A 50 -4.33 9.86 0.62
CA SER A 50 -4.92 10.55 -0.52
C SER A 50 -6.40 10.24 -0.78
N ASN A 51 -6.93 9.17 -0.15
CA ASN A 51 -8.32 8.73 -0.34
C ASN A 51 -9.04 8.45 0.99
N LEU A 52 -8.61 9.10 2.07
CA LEU A 52 -9.19 8.96 3.40
C LEU A 52 -9.61 10.32 3.93
N LEU A 53 -10.88 10.43 4.32
CA LEU A 53 -11.41 11.60 5.01
C LEU A 53 -11.54 11.29 6.49
N PHE A 54 -10.80 12.03 7.31
CA PHE A 54 -10.90 11.94 8.77
C PHE A 54 -11.80 13.07 9.29
N GLU A 55 -12.88 12.71 9.96
CA GLU A 55 -13.82 13.68 10.57
C GLU A 55 -13.35 14.14 11.95
N LYS A 56 -12.47 13.36 12.60
CA LYS A 56 -11.91 13.62 13.93
C LYS A 56 -10.59 12.87 14.11
N ASP A 57 -9.90 13.14 15.21
CA ASP A 57 -8.73 12.39 15.64
C ASP A 57 -9.03 10.88 15.72
N TYR A 58 -8.04 10.06 15.35
CA TYR A 58 -8.16 8.61 15.38
C TYR A 58 -7.66 8.06 16.72
N GLU A 59 -8.53 7.43 17.48
CA GLU A 59 -8.27 6.96 18.85
C GLU A 59 -7.44 5.66 18.92
N GLY A 60 -6.99 5.14 17.77
CA GLY A 60 -6.24 3.88 17.64
C GLY A 60 -4.83 4.06 17.11
N THR A 61 -4.32 2.97 16.52
CA THR A 61 -3.01 2.95 15.88
C THR A 61 -3.14 3.13 14.37
N VAL A 62 -2.50 4.15 13.81
CA VAL A 62 -2.30 4.27 12.37
C VAL A 62 -0.95 3.66 12.01
N LEU A 63 -0.93 2.79 10.99
CA LEU A 63 0.28 2.20 10.44
C LEU A 63 0.51 2.72 9.03
N HIS A 64 1.77 2.99 8.70
CA HIS A 64 2.17 3.46 7.39
C HIS A 64 3.43 2.71 6.95
N SER A 65 3.32 2.01 5.82
CA SER A 65 4.48 1.37 5.20
C SER A 65 5.37 2.42 4.53
N ARG A 66 6.65 2.35 4.80
CA ARG A 66 7.69 3.11 4.09
C ARG A 66 8.65 2.18 3.35
N ILE A 67 8.25 0.92 3.17
CA ILE A 67 9.04 -0.04 2.41
C ILE A 67 9.17 0.49 0.99
N GLY A 68 10.39 0.83 0.63
CA GLY A 68 10.75 1.37 -0.68
C GLY A 68 11.34 0.32 -1.60
N GLY A 69 11.81 0.80 -2.76
CA GLY A 69 12.56 0.00 -3.73
C GLY A 69 11.71 -0.53 -4.88
N VAL A 70 12.39 -0.66 -6.03
CA VAL A 70 11.89 -1.29 -7.26
C VAL A 70 12.97 -2.27 -7.70
N GLU A 71 12.67 -3.55 -7.64
CA GLU A 71 13.60 -4.65 -7.96
C GLU A 71 13.07 -5.43 -9.17
N VAL A 72 13.91 -5.61 -10.20
CA VAL A 72 13.60 -6.51 -11.32
C VAL A 72 13.76 -7.94 -10.85
N THR A 73 12.69 -8.73 -10.92
CA THR A 73 12.68 -10.14 -10.50
C THR A 73 12.76 -11.10 -11.68
N ALA A 74 12.27 -10.68 -12.85
CA ALA A 74 12.41 -11.40 -14.11
C ALA A 74 12.26 -10.42 -15.28
N GLU A 75 12.95 -10.73 -16.38
CA GLU A 75 12.89 -9.96 -17.63
C GLU A 75 13.08 -10.89 -18.82
N ASP A 76 12.25 -10.71 -19.84
CA ASP A 76 12.38 -11.35 -21.15
C ASP A 76 12.15 -10.32 -22.28
N ASP A 77 12.09 -10.76 -23.53
CA ASP A 77 11.94 -9.87 -24.70
C ASP A 77 10.59 -9.13 -24.73
N GLU A 78 9.56 -9.60 -24.00
CA GLU A 78 8.20 -9.07 -24.04
C GLU A 78 7.77 -8.44 -22.71
N ARG A 79 8.37 -8.86 -21.60
CA ARG A 79 7.88 -8.51 -20.26
C ARG A 79 9.00 -8.29 -19.26
N VAL A 80 8.76 -7.35 -18.37
CA VAL A 80 9.54 -7.19 -17.15
C VAL A 80 8.65 -7.40 -15.93
N SER A 81 9.12 -8.21 -14.99
CA SER A 81 8.48 -8.39 -13.69
C SER A 81 9.28 -7.65 -12.63
N VAL A 82 8.60 -6.82 -11.87
CA VAL A 82 9.22 -6.03 -10.82
C VAL A 82 8.53 -6.25 -9.48
N ARG A 83 9.32 -6.31 -8.41
CA ARG A 83 8.83 -6.23 -7.03
C ARG A 83 8.96 -4.78 -6.58
N VAL A 84 7.88 -4.21 -6.07
CA VAL A 84 7.82 -2.79 -5.68
C VAL A 84 7.37 -2.68 -4.23
N GLY A 85 8.11 -1.95 -3.42
CA GLY A 85 7.77 -1.72 -2.02
C GLY A 85 6.45 -0.97 -1.86
N ALA A 86 5.66 -1.35 -0.84
CA ALA A 86 4.32 -0.81 -0.62
C ALA A 86 4.28 0.70 -0.35
N GLY A 87 5.37 1.27 0.20
CA GLY A 87 5.53 2.70 0.47
C GLY A 87 6.12 3.52 -0.67
N VAL A 88 6.40 2.92 -1.82
CA VAL A 88 6.83 3.66 -3.02
C VAL A 88 5.69 4.56 -3.50
N ILE A 89 5.98 5.83 -3.74
CA ILE A 89 5.01 6.75 -4.34
C ILE A 89 4.62 6.23 -5.73
N TRP A 90 3.33 6.16 -6.00
CA TRP A 90 2.82 5.57 -7.23
C TRP A 90 3.34 6.27 -8.49
N ASP A 91 3.34 7.60 -8.50
CA ASP A 91 3.79 8.38 -9.66
C ASP A 91 5.30 8.27 -9.89
N ASP A 92 6.09 8.16 -8.81
CA ASP A 92 7.54 7.89 -8.92
C ASP A 92 7.80 6.50 -9.54
N PHE A 93 6.98 5.51 -9.20
CA PHE A 93 7.05 4.19 -9.84
C PHE A 93 6.71 4.27 -11.33
N VAL A 94 5.65 5.00 -11.70
CA VAL A 94 5.28 5.19 -13.12
C VAL A 94 6.41 5.90 -13.86
N ALA A 95 6.99 6.96 -13.29
CA ALA A 95 8.13 7.66 -13.88
C ALA A 95 9.32 6.72 -14.09
N CYS A 96 9.63 5.88 -13.10
CA CYS A 96 10.68 4.87 -13.20
C CYS A 96 10.42 3.87 -14.34
N CYS A 97 9.17 3.43 -14.53
CA CYS A 97 8.78 2.55 -15.65
C CYS A 97 9.03 3.24 -16.99
N VAL A 98 8.59 4.49 -17.14
CA VAL A 98 8.77 5.26 -18.38
C VAL A 98 10.26 5.46 -18.70
N GLU A 99 11.07 5.86 -17.72
CA GLU A 99 12.53 6.08 -17.88
C GLU A 99 13.26 4.80 -18.31
N ARG A 100 12.77 3.64 -17.88
CA ARG A 100 13.35 2.33 -18.23
C ARG A 100 12.75 1.70 -19.49
N GLY A 101 11.76 2.35 -20.12
CA GLY A 101 11.07 1.81 -21.29
C GLY A 101 10.14 0.64 -20.97
N TRP A 102 9.66 0.52 -19.74
CA TRP A 102 8.68 -0.46 -19.31
C TRP A 102 7.27 0.10 -19.50
N TYR A 103 6.55 -0.43 -20.48
CA TYR A 103 5.25 0.09 -20.89
C TYR A 103 4.09 -0.52 -20.10
N GLY A 104 2.97 0.24 -20.04
CA GLY A 104 1.68 -0.19 -19.49
C GLY A 104 1.19 0.62 -18.30
N ALA A 105 2.07 1.30 -17.57
CA ALA A 105 1.70 2.10 -16.38
C ALA A 105 1.39 3.57 -16.69
N GLU A 106 1.71 4.07 -17.88
CA GLU A 106 1.72 5.49 -18.26
C GLU A 106 0.37 6.18 -18.04
N ASN A 107 -0.72 5.48 -18.38
CA ASN A 107 -2.09 5.99 -18.21
C ASN A 107 -2.49 6.17 -16.74
N LEU A 108 -1.73 5.62 -15.82
CA LEU A 108 -1.98 5.72 -14.38
C LEU A 108 -1.11 6.76 -13.70
N SER A 109 -0.35 7.57 -14.48
CA SER A 109 0.44 8.69 -13.96
C SER A 109 -0.43 9.72 -13.25
N LEU A 110 0.17 10.47 -12.32
CA LEU A 110 -0.46 11.51 -11.49
C LEU A 110 -1.61 11.05 -10.59
N ILE A 111 -1.88 9.73 -10.48
CA ILE A 111 -2.80 9.24 -9.46
C ILE A 111 -2.10 9.34 -8.11
N PRO A 112 -2.63 10.12 -7.15
CA PRO A 112 -1.99 10.29 -5.86
C PRO A 112 -2.12 9.01 -5.03
N GLY A 113 -1.02 8.62 -4.37
CA GLY A 113 -1.01 7.44 -3.50
C GLY A 113 0.32 6.71 -3.51
N GLU A 114 0.30 5.53 -2.95
CA GLU A 114 1.44 4.62 -2.85
C GLU A 114 1.09 3.27 -3.48
N VAL A 115 2.12 2.51 -3.86
CA VAL A 115 1.97 1.21 -4.56
C VAL A 115 1.11 0.24 -3.76
N GLY A 116 1.32 0.08 -2.46
CA GLY A 116 0.48 -0.78 -1.63
C GLY A 116 -1.00 -0.37 -1.62
N ALA A 117 -1.27 0.95 -1.56
CA ALA A 117 -2.64 1.47 -1.59
C ALA A 117 -3.30 1.31 -2.96
N SER A 118 -2.52 1.32 -4.05
CA SER A 118 -3.03 1.11 -5.42
C SER A 118 -3.71 -0.23 -5.58
N ALA A 119 -3.11 -1.29 -5.01
CA ALA A 119 -3.65 -2.64 -5.00
C ALA A 119 -4.99 -2.73 -4.23
N VAL A 120 -5.11 -2.03 -3.09
CA VAL A 120 -6.36 -2.01 -2.31
C VAL A 120 -7.50 -1.37 -3.09
N GLN A 121 -7.21 -0.26 -3.76
CA GLN A 121 -8.21 0.56 -4.43
C GLN A 121 -8.54 0.07 -5.84
N ASN A 122 -7.70 -0.78 -6.43
CA ASN A 122 -7.71 -1.06 -7.85
C ASN A 122 -7.78 0.27 -8.62
N ILE A 123 -6.75 1.11 -8.44
CA ILE A 123 -6.71 2.43 -9.09
C ILE A 123 -6.82 2.28 -10.59
N GLY A 124 -7.40 3.26 -11.25
CA GLY A 124 -7.57 3.22 -12.70
C GLY A 124 -7.88 4.58 -13.29
N ALA A 125 -7.40 4.79 -14.51
CA ALA A 125 -7.62 5.95 -15.31
C ALA A 125 -7.49 5.58 -16.81
N TYR A 126 -8.17 6.32 -17.67
CA TYR A 126 -8.06 6.19 -19.13
C TYR A 126 -8.22 4.75 -19.67
N GLY A 127 -9.10 3.96 -19.04
CA GLY A 127 -9.41 2.60 -19.46
C GLY A 127 -8.43 1.52 -18.97
N VAL A 128 -7.40 1.89 -18.19
CA VAL A 128 -6.45 0.97 -17.57
C VAL A 128 -6.72 0.91 -16.08
N GLU A 129 -6.62 -0.27 -15.48
CA GLU A 129 -6.68 -0.46 -14.02
C GLU A 129 -5.39 -1.13 -13.54
N VAL A 130 -4.98 -0.88 -12.29
CA VAL A 130 -3.74 -1.46 -11.75
C VAL A 130 -3.75 -2.99 -11.74
N LYS A 131 -4.92 -3.61 -11.67
CA LYS A 131 -5.07 -5.08 -11.83
C LYS A 131 -4.46 -5.62 -13.12
N ASP A 132 -4.40 -4.79 -14.18
CA ASP A 132 -3.86 -5.19 -15.48
C ASP A 132 -2.31 -5.29 -15.43
N LEU A 133 -1.70 -4.69 -14.41
CA LEU A 133 -0.25 -4.67 -14.16
C LEU A 133 0.18 -5.61 -13.03
N ILE A 134 -0.69 -5.82 -12.03
CA ILE A 134 -0.36 -6.65 -10.87
C ILE A 134 -0.40 -8.13 -11.22
N SER A 135 0.68 -8.85 -10.98
CA SER A 135 0.73 -10.33 -11.02
C SER A 135 0.35 -10.95 -9.67
N SER A 136 0.87 -10.40 -8.58
CA SER A 136 0.58 -10.85 -7.22
C SER A 136 0.74 -9.73 -6.20
N VAL A 137 0.18 -9.95 -5.00
CA VAL A 137 0.26 -9.03 -3.86
C VAL A 137 0.77 -9.79 -2.66
N GLU A 138 1.92 -9.39 -2.13
CA GLU A 138 2.50 -9.97 -0.92
C GLU A 138 2.01 -9.24 0.32
N THR A 139 1.61 -9.99 1.33
CA THR A 139 0.99 -9.44 2.54
C THR A 139 1.45 -10.15 3.79
N ILE A 140 1.28 -9.49 4.92
CA ILE A 140 1.41 -10.07 6.27
C ILE A 140 0.18 -9.69 7.09
N ASN A 141 -0.36 -10.61 7.88
CA ASN A 141 -1.49 -10.29 8.75
C ASN A 141 -1.03 -9.94 10.18
N ILE A 142 -1.98 -9.49 11.02
CA ILE A 142 -1.72 -9.10 12.41
C ILE A 142 -1.18 -10.24 13.28
N ARG A 143 -1.19 -11.50 12.81
CA ARG A 143 -0.57 -12.64 13.48
C ARG A 143 0.85 -12.94 12.99
N GLY A 144 1.36 -12.14 12.02
CA GLY A 144 2.66 -12.34 11.42
C GLY A 144 2.66 -13.40 10.29
N GLU A 145 1.50 -13.88 9.87
CA GLU A 145 1.40 -14.87 8.80
C GLU A 145 1.53 -14.18 7.44
N LYS A 146 2.51 -14.61 6.64
CA LYS A 146 2.76 -14.11 5.28
C LYS A 146 1.88 -14.84 4.27
N ARG A 147 1.32 -14.11 3.31
CA ARG A 147 0.57 -14.67 2.20
C ARG A 147 0.81 -13.88 0.92
N VAL A 148 0.93 -14.60 -0.18
CA VAL A 148 0.93 -14.05 -1.54
C VAL A 148 -0.42 -14.34 -2.18
N TYR A 149 -1.10 -13.29 -2.61
CA TYR A 149 -2.35 -13.38 -3.39
C TYR A 149 -2.01 -13.23 -4.87
N GLN A 150 -2.35 -14.22 -5.67
CA GLN A 150 -2.27 -14.08 -7.11
C GLN A 150 -3.35 -13.11 -7.62
N ASN A 151 -3.14 -12.50 -8.78
CA ASN A 151 -4.08 -11.51 -9.33
C ASN A 151 -5.55 -12.00 -9.30
N ASN A 152 -5.79 -13.25 -9.72
CA ASN A 152 -7.13 -13.85 -9.75
C ASN A 152 -7.75 -14.08 -8.37
N GLU A 153 -6.96 -14.10 -7.29
CA GLU A 153 -7.44 -14.19 -5.91
C GLU A 153 -7.81 -12.82 -5.32
N CYS A 154 -7.33 -11.73 -5.94
CA CYS A 154 -7.56 -10.36 -5.46
C CYS A 154 -8.98 -9.83 -5.69
N GLU A 155 -9.84 -10.56 -6.39
CA GLU A 155 -11.24 -10.20 -6.67
C GLU A 155 -11.41 -8.78 -7.23
N TYR A 156 -10.50 -8.38 -8.11
CA TYR A 156 -10.51 -7.03 -8.69
C TYR A 156 -11.74 -6.76 -9.55
N ALA A 157 -12.37 -5.62 -9.32
CA ALA A 157 -13.41 -5.02 -10.13
C ALA A 157 -13.30 -3.49 -10.05
N TYR A 158 -14.15 -2.76 -10.76
CA TYR A 158 -14.12 -1.30 -10.74
C TYR A 158 -14.11 -0.75 -9.30
N ARG A 159 -13.01 -0.08 -8.92
CA ARG A 159 -12.77 0.47 -7.56
C ARG A 159 -12.94 -0.54 -6.42
N LYS A 160 -12.77 -1.82 -6.69
CA LYS A 160 -12.97 -2.92 -5.75
C LYS A 160 -11.80 -3.89 -5.77
N SER A 161 -11.49 -4.44 -4.59
CA SER A 161 -10.58 -5.58 -4.40
C SER A 161 -11.02 -6.42 -3.20
N LEU A 162 -10.45 -7.61 -3.06
CA LEU A 162 -10.53 -8.43 -1.84
C LEU A 162 -10.12 -7.63 -0.60
N PHE A 163 -9.08 -6.81 -0.72
CA PHE A 163 -8.46 -6.06 0.39
C PHE A 163 -9.36 -4.97 1.00
N LYS A 164 -10.47 -4.62 0.37
CA LYS A 164 -11.49 -3.72 0.93
C LYS A 164 -12.50 -4.43 1.85
N LYS A 165 -12.52 -5.74 1.88
CA LYS A 165 -13.44 -6.50 2.72
C LYS A 165 -13.11 -6.33 4.22
N PRO A 166 -14.11 -6.34 5.11
CA PRO A 166 -13.88 -6.17 6.54
C PRO A 166 -12.87 -7.15 7.16
N GLU A 167 -12.87 -8.40 6.69
CA GLU A 167 -11.96 -9.46 7.13
C GLU A 167 -10.50 -9.19 6.76
N MET A 168 -10.25 -8.34 5.76
CA MET A 168 -8.91 -7.98 5.29
C MET A 168 -8.31 -6.76 6.00
N LYS A 169 -9.06 -6.13 6.93
CA LYS A 169 -8.57 -4.96 7.67
C LYS A 169 -7.33 -5.24 8.53
N SER A 170 -7.09 -6.51 8.85
CA SER A 170 -5.92 -6.97 9.62
C SER A 170 -4.76 -7.43 8.74
N VAL A 171 -4.79 -7.14 7.45
CA VAL A 171 -3.76 -7.49 6.47
C VAL A 171 -2.97 -6.24 6.09
N PHE A 172 -1.64 -6.35 6.10
CA PHE A 172 -0.71 -5.29 5.78
C PHE A 172 0.05 -5.63 4.51
N PHE A 173 0.38 -4.63 3.71
CA PHE A 173 1.15 -4.78 2.48
C PHE A 173 2.63 -4.62 2.82
N GLY A 174 3.41 -5.64 2.51
CA GLY A 174 4.84 -5.66 2.77
C GLY A 174 5.67 -5.37 1.53
N LEU A 175 5.30 -5.98 0.41
CA LEU A 175 6.10 -5.95 -0.81
C LEU A 175 5.21 -5.84 -2.03
#